data_b1a04d8e7b9c36873d9b007df90ed925
#
_entry.id   b1a04d8e7b9c36873d9b007df90ed925
#
_cell.length_a   1.000
_cell.length_b   1.000
_cell.length_c   1.000
_cell.angle_alpha   90.00
_cell.angle_beta   90.00
_cell.angle_gamma   90.00
#
_symmetry.space_group_name_H-M   'P 1'
#
loop_
_entity.id
_entity.type
_entity.pdbx_description
1 polymer ?
#
loop_
_entity_poly.entity_id
_entity_poly.type
_entity_poly.pdbx_seq_one_letter_code
_entity_poly.pdbx_strand_id
1 'polypeptide(L)'
;MFKKIIFTATVLAGMTATGSAAEKLKSFDHAAELTSQAKTILFQELNTADVPNKGHQQIVCLAENIYFEARAESMEGKAAVANVTRNRVEDKRWPGTYCEVVQQGPVRESWKTKQHADLPDDQRIYYPRKHRCQFSWYCDGKKDIIWANKEKSGLTIEGNARAWREAVRISIYVHGHGGFRVNDNTKGAVYYYAHNLVYPTWADQKDLTVIIGNHTFMK
;
A
#
# COMPACT_ATOMS: atom_id res chain seq x y z
N MET A 1 -56.85 2.76 -48.04
CA MET A 1 -55.69 3.58 -47.58
C MET A 1 -55.14 2.99 -46.30
N PHE A 2 -54.13 2.16 -46.38
CA PHE A 2 -53.47 1.56 -45.20
C PHE A 2 -52.22 2.37 -44.86
N LYS A 3 -52.21 3.05 -43.69
CA LYS A 3 -51.04 3.71 -43.13
C LYS A 3 -50.11 2.67 -42.52
N LYS A 4 -48.91 2.53 -43.09
CA LYS A 4 -47.79 1.77 -42.48
C LYS A 4 -47.21 2.55 -41.30
N ILE A 5 -47.30 1.96 -40.12
CA ILE A 5 -46.59 2.46 -38.92
C ILE A 5 -45.21 1.82 -38.93
N ILE A 6 -44.16 2.63 -39.06
CA ILE A 6 -42.76 2.20 -38.96
C ILE A 6 -42.37 2.31 -37.49
N PHE A 7 -42.13 1.16 -36.85
CA PHE A 7 -41.49 1.11 -35.51
C PHE A 7 -39.99 1.21 -35.71
N THR A 8 -39.40 2.33 -35.33
CA THR A 8 -37.96 2.48 -35.17
C THR A 8 -37.58 1.89 -33.82
N ALA A 9 -36.94 0.74 -33.84
CA ALA A 9 -36.32 0.15 -32.67
C ALA A 9 -35.01 0.90 -32.35
N THR A 10 -35.06 1.70 -31.30
CA THR A 10 -33.86 2.32 -30.74
C THR A 10 -33.10 1.25 -29.97
N VAL A 11 -31.97 0.76 -30.53
CA VAL A 11 -31.04 -0.12 -29.84
C VAL A 11 -30.24 0.75 -28.85
N LEU A 12 -30.62 0.68 -27.57
CA LEU A 12 -29.72 1.14 -26.51
C LEU A 12 -28.50 0.21 -26.45
N ALA A 13 -27.39 0.65 -26.99
CA ALA A 13 -26.10 0.02 -26.76
C ALA A 13 -25.72 0.24 -25.29
N GLY A 14 -26.00 -0.76 -24.46
CA GLY A 14 -25.50 -0.84 -23.10
C GLY A 14 -23.97 -0.96 -23.15
N MET A 15 -23.27 0.14 -22.85
CA MET A 15 -21.83 0.11 -22.58
C MET A 15 -21.60 -0.67 -21.29
N THR A 16 -21.31 -1.95 -21.40
CA THR A 16 -20.75 -2.74 -20.31
C THR A 16 -19.28 -2.36 -20.15
N ALA A 17 -19.00 -1.42 -19.27
CA ALA A 17 -17.66 -1.10 -18.86
C ALA A 17 -17.10 -2.23 -17.97
N THR A 18 -16.82 -3.37 -18.55
CA THR A 18 -15.98 -4.41 -17.94
C THR A 18 -14.52 -4.14 -18.30
N GLY A 19 -13.95 -3.09 -17.69
CA GLY A 19 -12.50 -2.93 -17.71
C GLY A 19 -11.87 -4.18 -17.11
N SER A 20 -10.88 -4.78 -17.81
CA SER A 20 -10.22 -5.97 -17.30
C SER A 20 -9.59 -5.68 -15.93
N ALA A 21 -9.48 -6.70 -15.07
CA ALA A 21 -8.82 -6.56 -13.77
C ALA A 21 -7.42 -5.92 -13.90
N ALA A 22 -6.70 -6.18 -14.99
CA ALA A 22 -5.40 -5.60 -15.29
C ALA A 22 -5.45 -4.09 -15.63
N GLU A 23 -6.54 -3.59 -16.23
CA GLU A 23 -6.74 -2.15 -16.47
C GLU A 23 -7.09 -1.40 -15.18
N LYS A 24 -7.87 -2.03 -14.30
CA LYS A 24 -8.18 -1.45 -12.98
C LYS A 24 -6.93 -1.24 -12.13
N LEU A 25 -5.93 -2.13 -12.21
CA LEU A 25 -4.68 -1.97 -11.45
C LEU A 25 -3.78 -0.87 -11.99
N LYS A 26 -3.86 -0.55 -13.28
CA LYS A 26 -3.11 0.58 -13.88
C LYS A 26 -3.59 1.94 -13.37
N SER A 27 -4.79 2.01 -12.83
CA SER A 27 -5.37 3.23 -12.27
C SER A 27 -5.05 3.46 -10.79
N PHE A 28 -4.37 2.49 -10.12
CA PHE A 28 -3.98 2.66 -8.73
C PHE A 28 -2.64 3.39 -8.64
N ASP A 29 -2.61 4.45 -7.85
CA ASP A 29 -1.38 5.12 -7.45
C ASP A 29 -0.70 4.27 -6.37
N HIS A 30 0.07 3.28 -6.81
CA HIS A 30 0.84 2.39 -5.93
C HIS A 30 2.34 2.66 -6.07
N ALA A 31 3.06 2.48 -4.96
CA ALA A 31 4.47 2.83 -4.87
C ALA A 31 5.39 1.76 -5.47
N ALA A 32 4.94 0.50 -5.49
CA ALA A 32 5.73 -0.64 -5.94
C ALA A 32 5.28 -1.20 -7.29
N GLU A 33 6.21 -1.79 -8.04
CA GLU A 33 5.90 -2.56 -9.24
C GLU A 33 5.43 -3.97 -8.85
N LEU A 34 4.22 -4.35 -9.25
CA LEU A 34 3.68 -5.68 -9.03
C LEU A 34 3.91 -6.58 -10.25
N THR A 35 4.56 -7.72 -10.04
CA THR A 35 4.64 -8.77 -11.07
C THR A 35 3.25 -9.33 -11.40
N SER A 36 3.13 -10.04 -12.53
CA SER A 36 1.85 -10.66 -12.92
C SER A 36 1.31 -11.60 -11.85
N GLN A 37 2.19 -12.38 -11.22
CA GLN A 37 1.83 -13.30 -10.14
C GLN A 37 1.38 -12.54 -8.87
N ALA A 38 2.05 -11.43 -8.53
CA ALA A 38 1.64 -10.59 -7.40
C ALA A 38 0.26 -9.98 -7.63
N LYS A 39 -0.03 -9.52 -8.85
CA LYS A 39 -1.36 -9.03 -9.26
C LYS A 39 -2.42 -10.12 -9.13
N THR A 40 -2.13 -11.34 -9.60
CA THR A 40 -3.07 -12.48 -9.48
C THR A 40 -3.43 -12.74 -8.02
N ILE A 41 -2.43 -12.81 -7.12
CA ILE A 41 -2.67 -13.00 -5.67
C ILE A 41 -3.53 -11.87 -5.11
N LEU A 42 -3.18 -10.62 -5.40
CA LEU A 42 -3.92 -9.46 -4.92
C LEU A 42 -5.41 -9.56 -5.28
N PHE A 43 -5.72 -9.81 -6.56
CA PHE A 43 -7.10 -9.92 -7.00
C PHE A 43 -7.84 -11.12 -6.42
N GLN A 44 -7.18 -12.26 -6.29
CA GLN A 44 -7.78 -13.42 -5.63
C GLN A 44 -8.21 -13.10 -4.20
N GLU A 45 -7.35 -12.47 -3.43
CA GLU A 45 -7.64 -12.15 -2.02
C GLU A 45 -8.72 -11.05 -1.91
N LEU A 46 -8.67 -9.99 -2.75
CA LEU A 46 -9.68 -8.94 -2.76
C LEU A 46 -11.07 -9.47 -3.16
N ASN A 47 -11.14 -10.34 -4.15
CA ASN A 47 -12.40 -10.96 -4.59
C ASN A 47 -12.93 -11.96 -3.55
N THR A 48 -12.05 -12.78 -2.94
CA THR A 48 -12.44 -13.72 -1.88
C THR A 48 -13.04 -13.02 -0.69
N ALA A 49 -12.51 -11.84 -0.34
CA ALA A 49 -12.99 -11.03 0.76
C ALA A 49 -14.14 -10.07 0.38
N ASP A 50 -14.57 -10.07 -0.89
CA ASP A 50 -15.62 -9.17 -1.43
C ASP A 50 -15.34 -7.69 -1.15
N VAL A 51 -14.08 -7.26 -1.31
CA VAL A 51 -13.67 -5.89 -1.03
C VAL A 51 -14.19 -4.92 -2.11
N PRO A 52 -14.94 -3.87 -1.75
CA PRO A 52 -15.37 -2.87 -2.72
C PRO A 52 -14.18 -2.15 -3.38
N ASN A 53 -14.30 -1.84 -4.68
CA ASN A 53 -13.24 -1.20 -5.47
C ASN A 53 -12.64 0.06 -4.82
N LYS A 54 -13.47 0.84 -4.12
CA LYS A 54 -13.02 2.08 -3.43
C LYS A 54 -11.98 1.84 -2.33
N GLY A 55 -11.92 0.62 -1.77
CA GLY A 55 -10.94 0.25 -0.74
C GLY A 55 -9.65 -0.33 -1.30
N HIS A 56 -9.63 -0.75 -2.57
CA HIS A 56 -8.51 -1.49 -3.15
C HIS A 56 -7.18 -0.74 -3.05
N GLN A 57 -7.17 0.54 -3.39
CA GLN A 57 -5.94 1.35 -3.36
C GLN A 57 -5.32 1.40 -1.96
N GLN A 58 -6.14 1.62 -0.94
CA GLN A 58 -5.67 1.70 0.45
C GLN A 58 -5.10 0.37 0.94
N ILE A 59 -5.76 -0.74 0.56
CA ILE A 59 -5.29 -2.09 0.87
C ILE A 59 -3.96 -2.38 0.17
N VAL A 60 -3.80 -1.98 -1.09
CA VAL A 60 -2.55 -2.17 -1.84
C VAL A 60 -1.40 -1.42 -1.15
N CYS A 61 -1.56 -0.12 -0.84
CA CYS A 61 -0.53 0.65 -0.18
C CYS A 61 -0.11 0.05 1.18
N LEU A 62 -1.08 -0.41 1.97
CA LEU A 62 -0.79 -1.05 3.25
C LEU A 62 -0.08 -2.39 3.06
N ALA A 63 -0.49 -3.20 2.06
CA ALA A 63 0.13 -4.48 1.74
C ALA A 63 1.58 -4.32 1.25
N GLU A 64 1.84 -3.32 0.42
CA GLU A 64 3.20 -2.95 0.00
C GLU A 64 4.08 -2.65 1.20
N ASN A 65 3.60 -1.84 2.13
CA ASN A 65 4.34 -1.49 3.33
C ASN A 65 4.66 -2.73 4.20
N ILE A 66 3.66 -3.57 4.47
CA ILE A 66 3.87 -4.82 5.22
C ILE A 66 4.90 -5.72 4.52
N TYR A 67 4.81 -5.84 3.19
CA TYR A 67 5.72 -6.69 2.44
C TYR A 67 7.17 -6.21 2.53
N PHE A 68 7.45 -4.93 2.36
CA PHE A 68 8.82 -4.42 2.39
C PHE A 68 9.39 -4.31 3.79
N GLU A 69 8.58 -3.97 4.77
CA GLU A 69 9.03 -3.79 6.16
C GLU A 69 9.10 -5.11 6.96
N ALA A 70 8.20 -6.07 6.67
CA ALA A 70 7.98 -7.20 7.57
C ALA A 70 7.84 -8.56 6.86
N ARG A 71 8.22 -8.71 5.59
CA ARG A 71 8.00 -9.98 4.84
C ARG A 71 8.62 -11.21 5.50
N ALA A 72 9.71 -11.07 6.23
CA ALA A 72 10.41 -12.14 6.94
C ALA A 72 9.87 -12.35 8.37
N GLU A 73 9.03 -11.46 8.88
CA GLU A 73 8.47 -11.55 10.21
C GLU A 73 7.33 -12.59 10.30
N SER A 74 7.01 -12.97 11.54
CA SER A 74 5.81 -13.75 11.83
C SER A 74 4.53 -13.03 11.41
N MET A 75 3.40 -13.73 11.37
CA MET A 75 2.08 -13.11 11.13
C MET A 75 1.78 -12.00 12.15
N GLU A 76 2.18 -12.20 13.40
CA GLU A 76 2.03 -11.21 14.46
C GLU A 76 2.88 -9.95 14.21
N GLY A 77 4.14 -10.11 13.77
CA GLY A 77 5.03 -9.00 13.41
C GLY A 77 4.51 -8.23 12.20
N LYS A 78 4.00 -8.92 11.18
CA LYS A 78 3.35 -8.30 10.02
C LYS A 78 2.10 -7.49 10.42
N ALA A 79 1.26 -8.07 11.29
CA ALA A 79 0.08 -7.38 11.81
C ALA A 79 0.47 -6.16 12.67
N ALA A 80 1.57 -6.22 13.40
CA ALA A 80 2.07 -5.10 14.19
C ALA A 80 2.50 -3.92 13.30
N VAL A 81 3.24 -4.17 12.22
CA VAL A 81 3.60 -3.12 11.25
C VAL A 81 2.34 -2.50 10.61
N ALA A 82 1.34 -3.33 10.25
CA ALA A 82 0.07 -2.85 9.72
C ALA A 82 -0.68 -1.97 10.73
N ASN A 83 -0.71 -2.37 12.00
CA ASN A 83 -1.36 -1.62 13.07
C ASN A 83 -0.70 -0.27 13.34
N VAL A 84 0.65 -0.19 13.29
CA VAL A 84 1.33 1.11 13.36
C VAL A 84 0.90 2.03 12.22
N THR A 85 0.81 1.51 11.00
CA THR A 85 0.36 2.32 9.85
C THR A 85 -1.09 2.78 10.04
N ARG A 86 -1.98 1.92 10.56
CA ARG A 86 -3.36 2.28 10.91
C ARG A 86 -3.40 3.33 12.01
N ASN A 87 -2.64 3.14 13.10
CA ASN A 87 -2.60 4.08 14.20
C ASN A 87 -2.15 5.48 13.75
N ARG A 88 -1.23 5.55 12.79
CA ARG A 88 -0.84 6.81 12.17
C ARG A 88 -1.99 7.45 11.41
N VAL A 89 -2.73 6.70 10.59
CA VAL A 89 -3.92 7.20 9.87
C VAL A 89 -5.00 7.72 10.84
N GLU A 90 -5.16 7.09 12.00
CA GLU A 90 -6.13 7.48 13.03
C GLU A 90 -5.63 8.67 13.89
N ASP A 91 -4.35 8.98 13.88
CA ASP A 91 -3.72 10.05 14.66
C ASP A 91 -3.59 11.34 13.81
N LYS A 92 -4.21 12.42 14.26
CA LYS A 92 -4.25 13.73 13.57
C LYS A 92 -2.88 14.35 13.24
N ARG A 93 -1.80 13.85 13.83
CA ARG A 93 -0.42 14.27 13.52
C ARG A 93 0.10 13.70 12.20
N TRP A 94 -0.60 12.72 11.61
CA TRP A 94 -0.21 12.00 10.42
C TRP A 94 -1.24 12.18 9.30
N PRO A 95 -0.88 11.84 8.04
CA PRO A 95 -1.83 11.83 6.94
C PRO A 95 -3.01 10.88 7.19
N GLY A 96 -4.17 11.19 6.59
CA GLY A 96 -5.43 10.50 6.84
C GLY A 96 -5.67 9.23 6.03
N THR A 97 -4.71 8.82 5.19
CA THR A 97 -4.86 7.60 4.36
C THR A 97 -3.62 6.73 4.43
N TYR A 98 -3.78 5.41 4.20
CA TYR A 98 -2.64 4.49 4.19
C TYR A 98 -1.61 4.86 3.13
N CYS A 99 -2.06 5.23 1.92
CA CYS A 99 -1.13 5.61 0.85
C CYS A 99 -0.30 6.83 1.23
N GLU A 100 -0.93 7.88 1.77
CA GLU A 100 -0.21 9.08 2.20
C GLU A 100 0.76 8.81 3.36
N VAL A 101 0.37 7.96 4.33
CA VAL A 101 1.28 7.57 5.43
C VAL A 101 2.46 6.77 4.89
N VAL A 102 2.23 5.83 3.98
CA VAL A 102 3.29 4.99 3.39
C VAL A 102 4.25 5.80 2.54
N GLN A 103 3.73 6.76 1.78
CA GLN A 103 4.51 7.60 0.87
C GLN A 103 5.03 8.88 1.54
N GLN A 104 4.81 9.04 2.84
CA GLN A 104 5.16 10.26 3.55
C GLN A 104 6.67 10.53 3.54
N GLY A 105 7.04 11.72 3.09
CA GLY A 105 8.40 12.21 3.09
C GLY A 105 8.54 13.54 2.34
N PRO A 106 9.66 14.25 2.51
CA PRO A 106 9.91 15.46 1.74
C PRO A 106 10.12 15.12 0.26
N VAL A 107 9.56 15.94 -0.60
CA VAL A 107 9.70 15.80 -2.06
C VAL A 107 10.65 16.86 -2.63
N ARG A 108 11.10 16.63 -3.84
CA ARG A 108 11.81 17.60 -4.68
C ARG A 108 11.16 17.69 -6.05
N GLU A 109 11.02 18.86 -6.57
CA GLU A 109 10.55 19.04 -7.93
C GLU A 109 11.59 18.51 -8.95
N SER A 110 11.09 17.90 -10.02
CA SER A 110 11.89 17.48 -11.16
C SER A 110 12.57 18.69 -11.82
N TRP A 111 13.82 18.53 -12.22
CA TRP A 111 14.53 19.58 -12.99
C TRP A 111 13.79 19.93 -14.28
N LYS A 112 13.08 18.97 -14.88
CA LYS A 112 12.31 19.15 -16.13
C LYS A 112 11.18 20.14 -15.96
N THR A 113 10.46 20.11 -14.85
CA THR A 113 9.35 21.04 -14.58
C THR A 113 9.81 22.32 -13.91
N LYS A 114 10.85 22.26 -13.10
CA LYS A 114 11.42 23.43 -12.41
C LYS A 114 11.94 24.51 -13.35
N GLN A 115 12.31 24.16 -14.58
CA GLN A 115 12.75 25.15 -15.60
C GLN A 115 11.59 26.01 -16.13
N HIS A 116 10.35 25.60 -15.92
CA HIS A 116 9.15 26.27 -16.42
C HIS A 116 8.43 26.97 -15.25
N ALA A 117 8.77 28.25 -15.03
CA ALA A 117 8.23 29.01 -13.90
C ALA A 117 6.69 29.10 -13.95
N ASP A 118 6.12 29.20 -15.13
CA ASP A 118 4.68 29.38 -15.37
C ASP A 118 3.89 28.06 -15.40
N LEU A 119 4.55 26.91 -15.15
CA LEU A 119 3.87 25.61 -15.17
C LEU A 119 2.92 25.50 -13.97
N PRO A 120 1.63 25.19 -14.16
CA PRO A 120 0.69 24.93 -13.09
C PRO A 120 1.15 23.81 -12.16
N ASP A 121 0.76 23.86 -10.88
CA ASP A 121 1.20 22.89 -9.88
C ASP A 121 0.79 21.45 -10.19
N ASP A 122 -0.37 21.23 -10.80
CA ASP A 122 -0.88 19.92 -11.23
C ASP A 122 -0.10 19.30 -12.40
N GLN A 123 0.73 20.09 -13.09
CA GLN A 123 1.62 19.64 -14.16
C GLN A 123 3.08 19.49 -13.71
N ARG A 124 3.39 19.87 -12.47
CA ARG A 124 4.73 19.72 -11.91
C ARG A 124 4.99 18.29 -11.48
N ILE A 125 6.19 17.80 -11.71
CA ILE A 125 6.62 16.45 -11.35
C ILE A 125 7.47 16.53 -10.09
N TYR A 126 7.06 15.80 -9.07
CA TYR A 126 7.78 15.71 -7.82
C TYR A 126 8.29 14.29 -7.59
N TYR A 127 9.46 14.18 -6.96
CA TYR A 127 10.06 12.90 -6.56
C TYR A 127 10.37 12.94 -5.07
N PRO A 128 10.20 11.82 -4.34
CA PRO A 128 10.62 11.75 -2.95
C PRO A 128 12.13 12.00 -2.82
N ARG A 129 12.52 12.67 -1.75
CA ARG A 129 13.94 12.87 -1.42
C ARG A 129 14.52 11.58 -0.89
N LYS A 130 15.56 11.11 -1.57
CA LYS A 130 16.25 9.85 -1.24
C LYS A 130 16.62 9.77 0.25
N HIS A 131 16.32 8.63 0.88
CA HIS A 131 16.59 8.31 2.28
C HIS A 131 15.96 9.26 3.32
N ARG A 132 14.85 9.94 2.97
CA ARG A 132 14.17 10.89 3.85
C ARG A 132 12.68 10.57 4.09
N CYS A 133 12.21 9.41 3.61
CA CYS A 133 10.84 8.98 3.80
C CYS A 133 10.63 8.28 5.14
N GLN A 134 9.37 8.24 5.59
CA GLN A 134 8.98 7.53 6.81
C GLN A 134 9.27 6.03 6.73
N PHE A 135 9.02 5.44 5.56
CA PHE A 135 9.41 4.07 5.25
C PHE A 135 10.57 4.10 4.26
N SER A 136 11.69 3.51 4.67
CA SER A 136 12.97 3.65 3.95
C SER A 136 12.91 3.07 2.55
N TRP A 137 12.18 1.98 2.35
CA TRP A 137 12.04 1.30 1.07
C TRP A 137 11.47 2.22 -0.02
N TYR A 138 10.50 3.08 0.34
CA TYR A 138 9.80 3.95 -0.63
C TYR A 138 10.72 4.96 -1.35
N CYS A 139 11.84 5.34 -0.72
CA CYS A 139 12.74 6.32 -1.33
C CYS A 139 14.24 6.00 -1.14
N ASP A 140 14.61 4.73 -1.05
CA ASP A 140 16.02 4.30 -0.99
C ASP A 140 16.72 4.35 -2.36
N GLY A 141 15.95 4.58 -3.42
CA GLY A 141 16.42 4.71 -4.80
C GLY A 141 16.60 3.36 -5.51
N LYS A 142 16.11 2.27 -4.93
CA LYS A 142 16.00 0.98 -5.59
C LYS A 142 14.64 0.85 -6.27
N LYS A 143 14.53 -0.16 -7.13
CA LYS A 143 13.23 -0.55 -7.68
C LYS A 143 12.50 -1.39 -6.64
N ASP A 144 11.33 -0.94 -6.25
CA ASP A 144 10.44 -1.65 -5.35
C ASP A 144 9.56 -2.59 -6.17
N ILE A 145 9.97 -3.86 -6.26
CA ILE A 145 9.27 -4.87 -7.02
C ILE A 145 8.73 -5.92 -6.07
N ILE A 146 7.42 -6.06 -6.03
CA ILE A 146 6.77 -7.10 -5.25
C ILE A 146 6.87 -8.41 -6.02
N TRP A 147 7.45 -9.39 -5.29
CA TRP A 147 7.82 -10.68 -5.80
C TRP A 147 8.90 -10.59 -6.89
N ALA A 148 9.92 -9.79 -6.61
CA ALA A 148 11.15 -9.81 -7.39
C ALA A 148 12.00 -11.04 -7.08
N ASN A 149 12.91 -11.34 -8.00
CA ASN A 149 13.80 -12.48 -8.00
C ASN A 149 14.43 -12.78 -6.63
N LYS A 150 14.61 -14.09 -6.40
CA LYS A 150 15.23 -14.78 -5.27
C LYS A 150 16.48 -14.08 -4.68
N GLU A 151 17.31 -13.48 -5.51
CA GLU A 151 18.62 -12.96 -5.12
C GLU A 151 18.60 -11.68 -4.25
N LYS A 152 17.50 -10.92 -4.30
CA LYS A 152 17.40 -9.64 -3.60
C LYS A 152 16.54 -9.67 -2.34
N SER A 153 15.68 -10.67 -2.19
CA SER A 153 14.73 -10.73 -1.08
C SER A 153 15.18 -11.61 0.09
N GLY A 154 16.16 -12.47 -0.12
CA GLY A 154 16.54 -13.51 0.84
C GLY A 154 15.51 -14.62 1.02
N LEU A 155 14.39 -14.59 0.29
CA LEU A 155 13.31 -15.57 0.33
C LEU A 155 13.27 -16.38 -0.97
N THR A 156 12.75 -17.61 -0.89
CA THR A 156 12.39 -18.40 -2.08
C THR A 156 11.25 -17.76 -2.84
N ILE A 157 10.98 -18.20 -4.08
CA ILE A 157 9.82 -17.73 -4.87
C ILE A 157 8.53 -17.99 -4.09
N GLU A 158 8.36 -19.19 -3.52
CA GLU A 158 7.20 -19.58 -2.71
C GLU A 158 7.12 -18.76 -1.42
N GLY A 159 8.26 -18.47 -0.79
CA GLY A 159 8.37 -17.61 0.40
C GLY A 159 7.89 -16.19 0.11
N ASN A 160 8.30 -15.61 -1.03
CA ASN A 160 7.84 -14.29 -1.47
C ASN A 160 6.34 -14.27 -1.79
N ALA A 161 5.83 -15.30 -2.47
CA ALA A 161 4.41 -15.45 -2.78
C ALA A 161 3.56 -15.52 -1.52
N ARG A 162 4.01 -16.33 -0.54
CA ARG A 162 3.36 -16.44 0.77
C ARG A 162 3.39 -15.11 1.51
N ALA A 163 4.54 -14.47 1.60
CA ALA A 163 4.68 -13.18 2.28
C ALA A 163 3.79 -12.10 1.68
N TRP A 164 3.67 -12.05 0.35
CA TRP A 164 2.76 -11.12 -0.32
C TRP A 164 1.29 -11.44 -0.04
N ARG A 165 0.87 -12.71 -0.12
CA ARG A 165 -0.49 -13.12 0.21
C ARG A 165 -0.86 -12.79 1.66
N GLU A 166 0.04 -13.04 2.59
CA GLU A 166 -0.14 -12.68 4.00
C GLU A 166 -0.28 -11.17 4.19
N ALA A 167 0.57 -10.38 3.52
CA ALA A 167 0.48 -8.91 3.56
C ALA A 167 -0.86 -8.40 3.04
N VAL A 168 -1.36 -8.91 1.92
CA VAL A 168 -2.67 -8.55 1.36
C VAL A 168 -3.80 -8.91 2.33
N ARG A 169 -3.81 -10.13 2.87
CA ARG A 169 -4.82 -10.58 3.83
C ARG A 169 -4.84 -9.72 5.09
N ILE A 170 -3.67 -9.47 5.68
CA ILE A 170 -3.57 -8.61 6.86
C ILE A 170 -4.09 -7.21 6.54
N SER A 171 -3.76 -6.66 5.36
CA SER A 171 -4.24 -5.35 4.94
C SER A 171 -5.75 -5.27 4.80
N ILE A 172 -6.39 -6.30 4.26
CA ILE A 172 -7.85 -6.41 4.17
C ILE A 172 -8.47 -6.38 5.57
N TYR A 173 -7.96 -7.18 6.51
CA TYR A 173 -8.46 -7.22 7.88
C TYR A 173 -8.23 -5.90 8.64
N VAL A 174 -7.04 -5.31 8.53
CA VAL A 174 -6.71 -4.05 9.21
C VAL A 174 -7.49 -2.88 8.64
N HIS A 175 -7.75 -2.87 7.34
CA HIS A 175 -8.63 -1.88 6.71
C HIS A 175 -10.10 -1.99 7.19
N GLY A 176 -10.46 -3.07 7.89
CA GLY A 176 -11.78 -3.25 8.51
C GLY A 176 -12.84 -3.73 7.54
N HIS A 177 -12.45 -4.37 6.45
CA HIS A 177 -13.41 -5.00 5.55
C HIS A 177 -13.97 -6.29 6.17
N GLY A 178 -15.28 -6.51 6.04
CA GLY A 178 -15.96 -7.68 6.64
C GLY A 178 -16.30 -7.55 8.12
N GLY A 179 -16.20 -6.36 8.73
CA GLY A 179 -16.57 -6.13 10.12
C GLY A 179 -15.57 -6.66 11.16
N PHE A 180 -14.48 -7.27 10.72
CA PHE A 180 -13.42 -7.75 11.61
C PHE A 180 -12.36 -6.66 11.77
N ARG A 181 -12.32 -6.04 12.95
CA ARG A 181 -11.16 -5.24 13.36
C ARG A 181 -10.10 -6.17 13.93
N VAL A 182 -8.93 -6.18 13.33
CA VAL A 182 -7.76 -6.79 13.98
C VAL A 182 -7.44 -5.98 15.24
N ASN A 183 -7.37 -6.65 16.37
CA ASN A 183 -6.93 -6.01 17.60
C ASN A 183 -5.54 -5.42 17.41
N ASP A 184 -5.35 -4.20 17.91
CA ASP A 184 -4.04 -3.56 17.88
C ASP A 184 -3.08 -4.23 18.87
N ASN A 185 -2.26 -5.15 18.37
CA ASN A 185 -1.23 -5.83 19.14
C ASN A 185 -0.06 -4.92 19.52
N THR A 186 -0.02 -3.68 18.98
CA THR A 186 1.04 -2.69 19.28
C THR A 186 0.67 -1.74 20.42
N LYS A 187 -0.54 -1.82 20.97
CA LYS A 187 -1.05 -0.95 22.05
C LYS A 187 -1.04 0.54 21.67
N GLY A 188 -1.38 0.85 20.44
CA GLY A 188 -1.43 2.21 19.90
C GLY A 188 -0.07 2.79 19.53
N ALA A 189 0.95 1.98 19.27
CA ALA A 189 2.25 2.45 18.79
C ALA A 189 2.13 3.15 17.44
N VAL A 190 2.89 4.24 17.27
CA VAL A 190 3.03 4.99 16.02
C VAL A 190 4.48 5.05 15.55
N TYR A 191 5.41 4.50 16.33
CA TYR A 191 6.83 4.37 16.00
C TYR A 191 7.27 2.91 16.18
N TYR A 192 8.26 2.48 15.40
CA TYR A 192 8.97 1.23 15.62
C TYR A 192 10.36 1.26 14.99
N TYR A 193 11.20 0.34 15.41
CA TYR A 193 12.51 0.09 14.81
C TYR A 193 12.90 -1.37 14.97
N ALA A 194 13.75 -1.87 14.10
CA ALA A 194 14.32 -3.21 14.19
C ALA A 194 15.48 -3.20 15.19
N HIS A 195 15.23 -3.66 16.42
CA HIS A 195 16.18 -3.55 17.53
C HIS A 195 17.43 -4.41 17.37
N ASN A 196 17.38 -5.41 16.48
CA ASN A 196 18.56 -6.22 16.13
C ASN A 196 19.49 -5.53 15.11
N LEU A 197 19.06 -4.41 14.49
CA LEU A 197 19.80 -3.69 13.46
C LEU A 197 20.24 -2.30 13.91
N VAL A 198 19.42 -1.60 14.68
CA VAL A 198 19.68 -0.20 15.03
C VAL A 198 18.99 0.18 16.35
N TYR A 199 19.63 1.10 17.08
CA TYR A 199 18.98 1.83 18.16
C TYR A 199 18.94 3.32 17.78
N PRO A 200 17.78 3.85 17.34
CA PRO A 200 17.71 5.22 16.87
C PRO A 200 17.70 6.21 18.04
N THR A 201 18.35 7.35 17.87
CA THR A 201 18.46 8.40 18.91
C THR A 201 17.14 8.95 19.41
N TRP A 202 16.07 8.87 18.59
CA TRP A 202 14.74 9.31 19.00
C TRP A 202 14.04 8.32 19.95
N ALA A 203 14.53 7.07 20.06
CA ALA A 203 13.89 6.03 20.87
C ALA A 203 13.85 6.40 22.37
N ASP A 204 14.87 7.09 22.88
CA ASP A 204 14.94 7.55 24.28
C ASP A 204 13.84 8.56 24.64
N GLN A 205 13.19 9.17 23.63
CA GLN A 205 12.14 10.16 23.80
C GLN A 205 10.73 9.59 23.64
N LYS A 206 10.60 8.26 23.57
CA LYS A 206 9.36 7.56 23.28
C LYS A 206 9.08 6.48 24.31
N ASP A 207 7.80 6.27 24.59
CA ASP A 207 7.38 5.23 25.52
C ASP A 207 7.30 3.87 24.81
N LEU A 208 7.99 2.89 25.36
CA LEU A 208 7.90 1.50 24.92
C LEU A 208 6.48 0.96 25.14
N THR A 209 5.87 0.40 24.10
CA THR A 209 4.56 -0.25 24.19
C THR A 209 4.67 -1.78 24.23
N VAL A 210 5.41 -2.36 23.27
CA VAL A 210 5.61 -3.81 23.16
C VAL A 210 6.81 -4.12 22.26
N ILE A 211 7.37 -5.32 22.43
CA ILE A 211 8.35 -5.93 21.53
C ILE A 211 7.71 -7.13 20.85
N ILE A 212 7.72 -7.18 19.52
CA ILE A 212 7.16 -8.28 18.71
C ILE A 212 8.17 -8.64 17.62
N GLY A 213 8.60 -9.91 17.58
CA GLY A 213 9.64 -10.36 16.64
C GLY A 213 10.92 -9.54 16.77
N ASN A 214 11.42 -9.03 15.67
CA ASN A 214 12.63 -8.19 15.65
C ASN A 214 12.34 -6.69 15.83
N HIS A 215 11.12 -6.29 16.15
CA HIS A 215 10.73 -4.89 16.25
C HIS A 215 10.35 -4.46 17.66
N THR A 216 10.82 -3.27 18.02
CA THR A 216 10.40 -2.55 19.24
C THR A 216 9.40 -1.47 18.83
N PHE A 217 8.22 -1.49 19.44
CA PHE A 217 7.10 -0.59 19.16
C PHE A 217 6.96 0.47 20.27
N MET A 218 6.66 1.72 19.88
CA MET A 218 6.70 2.88 20.77
C MET A 218 5.63 3.92 20.43
N LYS A 219 5.31 4.80 21.41
CA LYS A 219 4.42 5.96 21.28
C LYS A 219 5.16 7.28 21.31
#